data_c68115e3dc25cd6e6d13cfec69cefceb
#
_entry.id   c68115e3dc25cd6e6d13cfec69cefceb
#
_cell.length_a   1.000
_cell.length_b   1.000
_cell.length_c   1.000
_cell.angle_alpha   90.00
_cell.angle_beta   90.00
_cell.angle_gamma   90.00
#
_symmetry.space_group_name_H-M   'P 1'
#
loop_
_entity.id
_entity.type
_entity.pdbx_description
1 polymer ?
#
loop_
_entity_poly.entity_id
_entity_poly.type
_entity_poly.pdbx_seq_one_letter_code
_entity_poly.pdbx_strand_id
1 'polypeptide(L)'
;MSGTAASTKVWRRIGVHAREALLRSLNPVELRTILADVARSRAAEQTPADLIKRWREDRLLMPSLLDPREALPVTAKLWAAVPQDFVGVTLSQLTSLGSGVHLGGRGQNRVITTMRGTEVLADPAHGLALEASRRRRTGHSRVHLATHARCTHAWDQSEESSHELRFSLVSSAPDGGGLSTEADLLDLHLDYWREVMGTVIPRGRVELTVWDATLAGLLEARGTRDGIIVVEGSDDERRPWRNPYTTAAFRFVVDGEEPAEVGDGGFVTWTQALTRNRKDRCLVSGVSVDAVVPHTWEGAE
;
A
#
# COMPACT_ATOMS: atom_id res chain seq x y z
N MET A 1 -13.96 16.53 -13.20
CA MET A 1 -12.90 15.63 -13.73
C MET A 1 -12.47 16.15 -15.10
N SER A 2 -11.38 16.91 -15.17
CA SER A 2 -10.78 17.35 -16.44
C SER A 2 -10.00 16.18 -17.04
N GLY A 3 -10.47 15.64 -18.16
CA GLY A 3 -9.70 14.67 -18.93
C GLY A 3 -8.40 15.31 -19.43
N THR A 4 -7.34 14.50 -19.59
CA THR A 4 -6.09 14.96 -20.19
C THR A 4 -6.36 15.44 -21.62
N ALA A 5 -5.52 16.33 -22.18
CA ALA A 5 -5.62 16.76 -23.57
C ALA A 5 -5.68 15.56 -24.56
N ALA A 6 -4.93 14.50 -24.24
CA ALA A 6 -4.92 13.25 -25.02
C ALA A 6 -6.30 12.55 -25.00
N SER A 7 -6.92 12.39 -23.83
CA SER A 7 -8.25 11.75 -23.73
C SER A 7 -9.31 12.56 -24.46
N THR A 8 -9.25 13.89 -24.42
CA THR A 8 -10.17 14.77 -25.14
C THR A 8 -10.07 14.56 -26.66
N LYS A 9 -8.86 14.40 -27.21
CA LYS A 9 -8.65 14.14 -28.62
C LYS A 9 -9.25 12.80 -29.05
N VAL A 10 -9.06 11.75 -28.24
CA VAL A 10 -9.64 10.41 -28.51
C VAL A 10 -11.16 10.46 -28.47
N TRP A 11 -11.75 11.09 -27.46
CA TRP A 11 -13.21 11.22 -27.33
C TRP A 11 -13.85 11.97 -28.50
N ARG A 12 -13.20 13.00 -29.03
CA ARG A 12 -13.68 13.68 -30.26
C ARG A 12 -13.71 12.76 -31.46
N ARG A 13 -12.70 11.86 -31.60
CA ARG A 13 -12.61 10.93 -32.74
C ARG A 13 -13.67 9.84 -32.70
N ILE A 14 -13.98 9.28 -31.54
CA ILE A 14 -14.96 8.18 -31.41
C ILE A 14 -16.40 8.66 -31.24
N GLY A 15 -16.61 9.94 -30.99
CA GLY A 15 -17.91 10.57 -30.93
C GLY A 15 -18.55 10.66 -29.55
N VAL A 16 -19.47 11.62 -29.41
CA VAL A 16 -20.12 11.96 -28.14
C VAL A 16 -21.02 10.81 -27.63
N HIS A 17 -21.70 10.11 -28.52
CA HIS A 17 -22.59 9.01 -28.15
C HIS A 17 -21.82 7.81 -27.57
N ALA A 18 -20.69 7.45 -28.17
CA ALA A 18 -19.84 6.40 -27.63
C ALA A 18 -19.26 6.81 -26.28
N ARG A 19 -18.87 8.05 -26.11
CA ARG A 19 -18.39 8.59 -24.83
C ARG A 19 -19.47 8.49 -23.75
N GLU A 20 -20.69 8.94 -24.04
CA GLU A 20 -21.81 8.90 -23.09
C GLU A 20 -22.17 7.46 -22.72
N ALA A 21 -22.24 6.56 -23.71
CA ALA A 21 -22.49 5.15 -23.48
C ALA A 21 -21.45 4.55 -22.51
N LEU A 22 -20.17 4.66 -22.80
CA LEU A 22 -19.07 4.05 -22.04
C LEU A 22 -18.91 4.66 -20.63
N LEU A 23 -19.18 5.95 -20.47
CA LEU A 23 -18.96 6.62 -19.17
C LEU A 23 -20.19 6.60 -18.25
N ARG A 24 -21.44 6.48 -18.79
CA ARG A 24 -22.63 6.71 -18.00
C ARG A 24 -23.82 5.79 -18.30
N SER A 25 -24.13 5.53 -19.58
CA SER A 25 -25.40 4.90 -19.94
C SER A 25 -25.38 3.38 -19.77
N LEU A 26 -24.24 2.73 -20.06
CA LEU A 26 -24.10 1.29 -19.86
C LEU A 26 -24.02 0.94 -18.39
N ASN A 27 -24.80 -0.04 -17.97
CA ASN A 27 -24.65 -0.61 -16.65
C ASN A 27 -23.34 -1.42 -16.53
N PRO A 28 -22.89 -1.78 -15.33
CA PRO A 28 -21.61 -2.48 -15.14
C PRO A 28 -21.46 -3.80 -15.91
N VAL A 29 -22.57 -4.52 -16.14
CA VAL A 29 -22.55 -5.79 -16.88
C VAL A 29 -22.38 -5.54 -18.37
N GLU A 30 -23.13 -4.60 -18.93
CA GLU A 30 -23.05 -4.19 -20.33
C GLU A 30 -21.67 -3.63 -20.67
N LEU A 31 -21.15 -2.73 -19.83
CA LEU A 31 -19.81 -2.18 -20.01
C LEU A 31 -18.74 -3.30 -20.01
N ARG A 32 -18.83 -4.22 -19.06
CA ARG A 32 -17.89 -5.37 -18.99
C ARG A 32 -17.99 -6.24 -20.24
N THR A 33 -19.19 -6.46 -20.79
CA THR A 33 -19.40 -7.24 -22.01
C THR A 33 -18.69 -6.59 -23.19
N ILE A 34 -18.90 -5.29 -23.42
CA ILE A 34 -18.24 -4.54 -24.48
C ILE A 34 -16.71 -4.54 -24.33
N LEU A 35 -16.21 -4.29 -23.12
CA LEU A 35 -14.76 -4.31 -22.87
C LEU A 35 -14.15 -5.71 -23.09
N ALA A 36 -14.88 -6.79 -22.76
CA ALA A 36 -14.44 -8.16 -23.03
C ALA A 36 -14.40 -8.47 -24.53
N ASP A 37 -15.34 -7.95 -25.32
CA ASP A 37 -15.33 -8.10 -26.80
C ASP A 37 -14.14 -7.35 -27.42
N VAL A 38 -13.88 -6.13 -26.95
CA VAL A 38 -12.70 -5.36 -27.38
C VAL A 38 -11.41 -6.13 -27.07
N ALA A 39 -11.30 -6.68 -25.85
CA ALA A 39 -10.11 -7.45 -25.47
C ALA A 39 -9.93 -8.70 -26.31
N ARG A 40 -11.02 -9.44 -26.56
CA ARG A 40 -10.99 -10.66 -27.39
C ARG A 40 -10.51 -10.34 -28.81
N SER A 41 -11.04 -9.28 -29.42
CA SER A 41 -10.62 -8.83 -30.75
C SER A 41 -9.14 -8.45 -30.77
N ARG A 42 -8.70 -7.64 -29.80
CA ARG A 42 -7.30 -7.21 -29.71
C ARG A 42 -6.33 -8.35 -29.43
N ALA A 43 -6.72 -9.32 -28.60
CA ALA A 43 -5.92 -10.49 -28.31
C ALA A 43 -5.75 -11.39 -29.56
N ALA A 44 -6.80 -11.54 -30.35
CA ALA A 44 -6.74 -12.34 -31.58
C ALA A 44 -5.81 -11.73 -32.68
N GLU A 45 -5.55 -10.43 -32.60
CA GLU A 45 -4.63 -9.73 -33.51
C GLU A 45 -3.15 -9.91 -33.11
N GLN A 46 -2.85 -10.39 -31.88
CA GLN A 46 -1.48 -10.52 -31.38
C GLN A 46 -0.81 -11.77 -31.95
N THR A 47 0.42 -11.61 -32.41
CA THR A 47 1.29 -12.73 -32.80
C THR A 47 2.23 -13.14 -31.67
N PRO A 48 2.81 -14.36 -31.67
CA PRO A 48 3.86 -14.73 -30.72
C PRO A 48 5.05 -13.76 -30.70
N ALA A 49 5.39 -13.16 -31.84
CA ALA A 49 6.44 -12.16 -31.91
C ALA A 49 6.07 -10.86 -31.18
N ASP A 50 4.80 -10.43 -31.25
CA ASP A 50 4.32 -9.26 -30.52
C ASP A 50 4.32 -9.52 -29.01
N LEU A 51 3.98 -10.75 -28.58
CA LEU A 51 4.00 -11.11 -27.18
C LEU A 51 5.40 -11.02 -26.57
N ILE A 52 6.41 -11.61 -27.23
CA ILE A 52 7.79 -11.57 -26.73
C ILE A 52 8.40 -10.16 -26.82
N LYS A 53 8.05 -9.38 -27.87
CA LYS A 53 8.44 -7.99 -27.97
C LYS A 53 7.90 -7.19 -26.78
N ARG A 54 6.61 -7.30 -26.52
CA ARG A 54 5.96 -6.59 -25.41
C ARG A 54 6.50 -7.03 -24.07
N TRP A 55 6.74 -8.33 -23.84
CA TRP A 55 7.36 -8.86 -22.61
C TRP A 55 8.71 -8.21 -22.31
N ARG A 56 9.49 -7.86 -23.32
CA ARG A 56 10.81 -7.25 -23.19
C ARG A 56 10.78 -5.73 -23.02
N GLU A 57 9.75 -5.07 -23.55
CA GLU A 57 9.67 -3.60 -23.62
C GLU A 57 8.71 -2.98 -22.60
N ASP A 58 7.74 -3.75 -22.10
CA ASP A 58 6.74 -3.24 -21.17
C ASP A 58 7.19 -3.55 -19.74
N ARG A 59 7.65 -2.54 -19.02
CA ARG A 59 8.14 -2.65 -17.65
C ARG A 59 7.12 -3.23 -16.65
N LEU A 60 5.80 -3.09 -16.95
CA LEU A 60 4.75 -3.71 -16.13
C LEU A 60 4.77 -5.24 -16.20
N LEU A 61 5.43 -5.81 -17.23
CA LEU A 61 5.54 -7.24 -17.47
C LEU A 61 6.92 -7.80 -17.10
N MET A 62 7.91 -6.93 -16.88
CA MET A 62 9.27 -7.36 -16.56
C MET A 62 9.30 -8.12 -15.23
N PRO A 63 10.02 -9.26 -15.13
CA PRO A 63 10.25 -9.93 -13.87
C PRO A 63 10.98 -9.03 -12.86
N SER A 64 10.73 -9.25 -11.57
CA SER A 64 11.57 -8.66 -10.52
C SER A 64 13.00 -9.18 -10.62
N LEU A 65 13.97 -8.37 -10.23
CA LEU A 65 15.37 -8.78 -10.10
C LEU A 65 15.61 -9.60 -8.82
N LEU A 66 14.67 -9.54 -7.88
CA LEU A 66 14.77 -10.26 -6.60
C LEU A 66 14.62 -11.78 -6.83
N ASP A 67 15.65 -12.55 -6.43
CA ASP A 67 15.56 -14.01 -6.39
C ASP A 67 14.60 -14.44 -5.26
N PRO A 68 13.56 -15.25 -5.56
CA PRO A 68 12.66 -15.74 -4.52
C PRO A 68 13.36 -16.49 -3.37
N ARG A 69 14.52 -17.12 -3.62
CA ARG A 69 15.30 -17.81 -2.58
C ARG A 69 15.90 -16.84 -1.56
N GLU A 70 16.15 -15.60 -1.94
CA GLU A 70 16.61 -14.53 -1.06
C GLU A 70 15.44 -13.89 -0.31
N ALA A 71 14.30 -13.71 -0.98
CA ALA A 71 13.10 -13.14 -0.38
C ALA A 71 12.44 -14.05 0.68
N LEU A 72 12.47 -15.37 0.47
CA LEU A 72 11.79 -16.33 1.34
C LEU A 72 12.28 -16.32 2.80
N PRO A 73 13.60 -16.36 3.10
CA PRO A 73 14.09 -16.27 4.47
C PRO A 73 13.72 -14.97 5.17
N VAL A 74 13.78 -13.84 4.45
CA VAL A 74 13.40 -12.52 4.98
C VAL A 74 11.92 -12.51 5.31
N THR A 75 11.08 -12.94 4.37
CA THR A 75 9.62 -13.02 4.57
C THR A 75 9.27 -13.94 5.74
N ALA A 76 9.96 -15.08 5.89
CA ALA A 76 9.75 -16.01 7.00
C ALA A 76 10.08 -15.37 8.37
N LYS A 77 11.17 -14.59 8.45
CA LYS A 77 11.54 -13.86 9.67
C LYS A 77 10.53 -12.77 9.99
N LEU A 78 10.04 -12.02 8.98
CA LEU A 78 8.99 -11.01 9.16
C LEU A 78 7.72 -11.65 9.75
N TRP A 79 7.32 -12.83 9.25
CA TRP A 79 6.17 -13.57 9.79
C TRP A 79 6.41 -14.11 11.19
N ALA A 80 7.62 -14.56 11.49
CA ALA A 80 7.96 -15.11 12.81
C ALA A 80 7.88 -14.06 13.92
N ALA A 81 8.15 -12.79 13.60
CA ALA A 81 8.04 -11.66 14.52
C ALA A 81 6.60 -11.14 14.70
N VAL A 82 5.64 -11.55 13.85
CA VAL A 82 4.26 -11.04 13.92
C VAL A 82 3.61 -11.41 15.27
N PRO A 83 3.12 -10.40 16.03
CA PRO A 83 2.44 -10.66 17.31
C PRO A 83 1.21 -11.55 17.12
N GLN A 84 0.87 -12.34 18.15
CA GLN A 84 -0.25 -13.30 18.10
C GLN A 84 -1.61 -12.64 17.89
N ASP A 85 -1.75 -11.37 18.22
CA ASP A 85 -2.98 -10.60 18.01
C ASP A 85 -3.26 -10.31 16.52
N PHE A 86 -2.26 -10.46 15.66
CA PHE A 86 -2.44 -10.29 14.23
C PHE A 86 -2.92 -11.57 13.54
N VAL A 87 -3.90 -11.41 12.69
CA VAL A 87 -4.40 -12.48 11.83
C VAL A 87 -3.76 -12.36 10.44
N GLY A 88 -3.08 -13.40 10.00
CA GLY A 88 -2.54 -13.50 8.64
C GLY A 88 -3.66 -13.57 7.59
N VAL A 89 -3.53 -12.79 6.52
CA VAL A 89 -4.49 -12.74 5.41
C VAL A 89 -3.76 -12.94 4.09
N THR A 90 -4.21 -13.88 3.28
CA THR A 90 -3.77 -14.01 1.89
C THR A 90 -4.69 -13.17 1.01
N LEU A 91 -4.17 -12.07 0.49
CA LEU A 91 -4.92 -11.16 -0.38
C LEU A 91 -4.99 -11.68 -1.82
N SER A 92 -6.06 -11.32 -2.52
CA SER A 92 -6.08 -11.37 -3.99
C SER A 92 -5.12 -10.33 -4.55
N GLN A 93 -4.55 -10.60 -5.72
CA GLN A 93 -3.81 -9.58 -6.48
C GLN A 93 -4.72 -8.49 -7.08
N LEU A 94 -6.03 -8.64 -6.91
CA LEU A 94 -7.04 -7.68 -7.34
C LEU A 94 -7.75 -7.07 -6.14
N THR A 95 -8.13 -5.81 -6.29
CA THR A 95 -8.95 -5.07 -5.32
C THR A 95 -10.11 -4.37 -6.03
N SER A 96 -10.99 -3.74 -5.27
CA SER A 96 -12.15 -3.01 -5.81
C SER A 96 -11.68 -1.80 -6.62
N LEU A 97 -12.32 -1.55 -7.76
CA LEU A 97 -12.07 -0.34 -8.54
C LEU A 97 -12.26 0.91 -7.68
N GLY A 98 -11.28 1.78 -7.71
CA GLY A 98 -11.25 3.01 -6.91
C GLY A 98 -10.51 2.91 -5.59
N SER A 99 -9.99 1.74 -5.19
CA SER A 99 -9.19 1.60 -3.96
C SER A 99 -7.96 2.50 -3.98
N GLY A 100 -7.22 2.55 -5.09
CA GLY A 100 -6.05 3.40 -5.23
C GLY A 100 -6.37 4.90 -5.15
N VAL A 101 -7.55 5.31 -5.60
CA VAL A 101 -8.02 6.71 -5.51
C VAL A 101 -8.46 7.07 -4.10
N HIS A 102 -9.30 6.23 -3.49
CA HIS A 102 -9.96 6.55 -2.22
C HIS A 102 -9.09 6.27 -0.99
N LEU A 103 -8.19 5.30 -1.08
CA LEU A 103 -7.27 4.95 0.02
C LEU A 103 -5.88 5.51 -0.24
N GLY A 104 -5.31 5.30 -1.42
CA GLY A 104 -3.96 5.78 -1.75
C GLY A 104 -3.87 7.27 -2.15
N GLY A 105 -4.99 8.00 -2.26
CA GLY A 105 -5.00 9.41 -2.68
C GLY A 105 -4.45 9.65 -4.09
N ARG A 106 -4.30 8.61 -4.90
CA ARG A 106 -3.65 8.65 -6.21
C ARG A 106 -4.68 8.80 -7.33
N GLY A 107 -4.32 9.48 -8.39
CA GLY A 107 -5.18 9.56 -9.58
C GLY A 107 -5.34 8.19 -10.24
N GLN A 108 -6.55 7.86 -10.75
CA GLN A 108 -6.85 6.58 -11.40
C GLN A 108 -5.90 6.25 -12.57
N ASN A 109 -5.26 7.23 -13.18
CA ASN A 109 -4.25 7.04 -14.24
C ASN A 109 -2.96 6.35 -13.75
N ARG A 110 -2.78 6.27 -12.43
CA ARG A 110 -1.64 5.62 -11.79
C ARG A 110 -1.96 4.24 -11.24
N VAL A 111 -3.12 3.70 -11.61
CA VAL A 111 -3.61 2.39 -11.17
C VAL A 111 -3.89 1.53 -12.39
N ILE A 112 -3.52 0.26 -12.33
CA ILE A 112 -3.80 -0.70 -13.40
C ILE A 112 -5.22 -1.22 -13.21
N THR A 113 -6.14 -0.80 -14.08
CA THR A 113 -7.53 -1.26 -14.03
C THR A 113 -7.73 -2.49 -14.90
N THR A 114 -8.63 -3.37 -14.47
CA THR A 114 -9.07 -4.51 -15.26
C THR A 114 -10.41 -4.20 -15.95
N MET A 115 -10.71 -4.95 -16.99
CA MET A 115 -12.00 -4.85 -17.67
C MET A 115 -13.17 -5.41 -16.85
N ARG A 116 -12.91 -5.97 -15.66
CA ARG A 116 -13.94 -6.56 -14.80
C ARG A 116 -14.42 -5.64 -13.68
N GLY A 117 -14.06 -4.36 -13.73
CA GLY A 117 -14.40 -3.39 -12.67
C GLY A 117 -13.62 -3.63 -11.38
N THR A 118 -12.40 -4.12 -11.52
CA THR A 118 -11.41 -4.27 -10.45
C THR A 118 -10.13 -3.53 -10.84
N GLU A 119 -9.20 -3.41 -9.93
CA GLU A 119 -7.85 -2.91 -10.19
C GLU A 119 -6.81 -3.86 -9.60
N VAL A 120 -5.60 -3.81 -10.14
CA VAL A 120 -4.48 -4.56 -9.61
C VAL A 120 -4.07 -3.92 -8.28
N LEU A 121 -3.75 -4.77 -7.31
CA LEU A 121 -3.33 -4.34 -5.98
C LEU A 121 -2.04 -3.52 -6.08
N ALA A 122 -2.15 -2.23 -5.77
CA ALA A 122 -1.04 -1.29 -5.80
C ALA A 122 -0.34 -1.15 -4.44
N ASP A 123 -1.03 -1.54 -3.36
CA ASP A 123 -0.51 -1.56 -2.00
C ASP A 123 -1.32 -2.60 -1.18
N PRO A 124 -0.67 -3.58 -0.55
CA PRO A 124 -1.35 -4.57 0.27
C PRO A 124 -2.14 -3.97 1.44
N ALA A 125 -1.72 -2.82 1.97
CA ALA A 125 -2.43 -2.12 3.03
C ALA A 125 -3.85 -1.70 2.61
N HIS A 126 -4.09 -1.39 1.33
CA HIS A 126 -5.45 -1.13 0.82
C HIS A 126 -6.35 -2.36 0.96
N GLY A 127 -5.85 -3.53 0.57
CA GLY A 127 -6.58 -4.79 0.70
C GLY A 127 -6.87 -5.15 2.16
N LEU A 128 -5.87 -4.98 3.04
CA LEU A 128 -6.04 -5.18 4.47
C LEU A 128 -7.03 -4.20 5.09
N ALA A 129 -7.03 -2.93 4.69
CA ALA A 129 -7.98 -1.92 5.19
C ALA A 129 -9.43 -2.25 4.79
N LEU A 130 -9.65 -2.75 3.58
CA LEU A 130 -10.96 -3.25 3.13
C LEU A 130 -11.40 -4.44 3.99
N GLU A 131 -10.53 -5.42 4.22
CA GLU A 131 -10.82 -6.59 5.06
C GLU A 131 -11.02 -6.20 6.54
N ALA A 132 -10.20 -5.31 7.08
CA ALA A 132 -10.37 -4.78 8.43
C ALA A 132 -11.75 -4.09 8.57
N SER A 133 -12.13 -3.26 7.61
CA SER A 133 -13.43 -2.60 7.59
C SER A 133 -14.59 -3.59 7.50
N ARG A 134 -14.45 -4.68 6.73
CA ARG A 134 -15.44 -5.76 6.67
C ARG A 134 -15.59 -6.43 8.05
N ARG A 135 -14.49 -6.79 8.70
CA ARG A 135 -14.50 -7.41 10.04
C ARG A 135 -15.07 -6.47 11.10
N ARG A 136 -14.71 -5.18 11.06
CA ARG A 136 -15.28 -4.15 11.95
C ARG A 136 -16.82 -4.08 11.82
N ARG A 137 -17.34 -4.10 10.60
CA ARG A 137 -18.77 -4.10 10.33
C ARG A 137 -19.49 -5.38 10.76
N THR A 138 -18.79 -6.50 10.92
CA THR A 138 -19.34 -7.77 11.40
C THR A 138 -19.17 -7.98 12.90
N GLY A 139 -18.81 -6.92 13.65
CA GLY A 139 -18.84 -6.92 15.11
C GLY A 139 -17.48 -7.10 15.82
N HIS A 140 -16.37 -7.21 15.08
CA HIS A 140 -15.06 -7.27 15.74
C HIS A 140 -14.69 -5.89 16.30
N SER A 141 -14.40 -5.81 17.60
CA SER A 141 -14.07 -4.55 18.27
C SER A 141 -12.67 -4.01 17.91
N ARG A 142 -11.70 -4.89 17.78
CA ARG A 142 -10.33 -4.60 17.33
C ARG A 142 -9.97 -5.58 16.21
N VAL A 143 -9.22 -5.13 15.23
CA VAL A 143 -8.79 -5.95 14.08
C VAL A 143 -7.34 -5.62 13.79
N HIS A 144 -6.48 -6.65 13.84
CA HIS A 144 -5.07 -6.57 13.50
C HIS A 144 -4.79 -7.59 12.40
N LEU A 145 -4.31 -7.14 11.24
CA LEU A 145 -4.11 -7.98 10.07
C LEU A 145 -2.69 -7.82 9.53
N ALA A 146 -2.12 -8.93 9.09
CA ALA A 146 -0.83 -8.99 8.43
C ALA A 146 -0.93 -9.70 7.08
N THR A 147 -0.14 -9.28 6.12
CA THR A 147 -0.01 -9.95 4.82
C THR A 147 1.37 -9.73 4.22
N HIS A 148 1.78 -10.63 3.34
CA HIS A 148 2.74 -10.31 2.30
C HIS A 148 2.07 -10.51 0.94
N ALA A 149 2.26 -9.58 0.03
CA ALA A 149 1.69 -9.69 -1.31
C ALA A 149 2.55 -8.94 -2.31
N ARG A 150 2.60 -9.45 -3.54
CA ARG A 150 3.18 -8.71 -4.65
C ARG A 150 2.18 -7.68 -5.13
N CYS A 151 2.61 -6.44 -5.22
CA CYS A 151 1.83 -5.32 -5.72
C CYS A 151 2.49 -4.71 -6.95
N THR A 152 1.72 -3.93 -7.73
CA THR A 152 2.20 -3.37 -9.00
C THR A 152 1.94 -1.87 -9.05
N HIS A 153 3.00 -1.12 -9.38
CA HIS A 153 2.99 0.33 -9.45
C HIS A 153 3.00 0.82 -10.90
N ALA A 154 1.90 1.42 -11.35
CA ALA A 154 1.81 1.97 -12.72
C ALA A 154 2.52 3.32 -12.88
N TRP A 155 2.94 3.95 -11.79
CA TRP A 155 3.49 5.32 -11.78
C TRP A 155 4.99 5.40 -11.53
N ASP A 156 5.62 4.32 -11.15
CA ASP A 156 7.05 4.30 -10.93
C ASP A 156 7.77 4.50 -12.25
N GLN A 157 8.72 5.44 -12.27
CA GLN A 157 9.56 5.76 -13.43
C GLN A 157 11.00 5.24 -13.23
N SER A 158 11.27 4.51 -12.14
CA SER A 158 12.56 3.87 -11.95
C SER A 158 12.83 2.86 -13.07
N GLU A 159 14.07 2.60 -13.36
CA GLU A 159 14.49 1.55 -14.30
C GLU A 159 14.23 0.14 -13.76
N GLU A 160 13.85 0.05 -12.48
CA GLU A 160 13.55 -1.18 -11.78
C GLU A 160 12.15 -1.73 -12.12
N SER A 161 11.86 -2.93 -11.65
CA SER A 161 10.56 -3.58 -11.83
C SER A 161 9.41 -2.70 -11.32
N SER A 162 8.31 -2.66 -12.08
CA SER A 162 7.09 -1.95 -11.68
C SER A 162 6.30 -2.68 -10.60
N HIS A 163 6.79 -3.78 -10.07
CA HIS A 163 6.15 -4.55 -9.00
C HIS A 163 7.16 -4.96 -7.94
N GLU A 164 6.68 -5.04 -6.71
CA GLU A 164 7.48 -5.42 -5.55
C GLU A 164 6.71 -6.40 -4.65
N LEU A 165 7.43 -7.15 -3.83
CA LEU A 165 6.87 -7.91 -2.72
C LEU A 165 6.85 -7.00 -1.48
N ARG A 166 5.67 -6.71 -0.94
CA ARG A 166 5.52 -5.94 0.30
C ARG A 166 5.02 -6.80 1.44
N PHE A 167 5.55 -6.57 2.64
CA PHE A 167 5.00 -7.04 3.90
C PHE A 167 4.26 -5.89 4.58
N SER A 168 3.00 -6.10 4.96
CA SER A 168 2.17 -5.02 5.48
C SER A 168 1.35 -5.44 6.69
N LEU A 169 1.18 -4.51 7.63
CA LEU A 169 0.32 -4.60 8.79
C LEU A 169 -0.77 -3.53 8.72
N VAL A 170 -1.97 -3.88 9.15
CA VAL A 170 -3.07 -2.93 9.35
C VAL A 170 -3.78 -3.24 10.65
N SER A 171 -3.95 -2.22 11.47
CA SER A 171 -4.72 -2.28 12.71
C SER A 171 -5.87 -1.30 12.69
N SER A 172 -7.06 -1.72 13.11
CA SER A 172 -8.22 -0.86 13.25
C SER A 172 -8.97 -1.14 14.55
N ALA A 173 -9.31 -0.07 15.28
CA ALA A 173 -10.01 -0.14 16.55
C ALA A 173 -10.93 1.08 16.73
N PRO A 174 -11.97 1.02 17.59
CA PRO A 174 -12.74 2.20 17.96
C PRO A 174 -11.92 3.16 18.81
N ASP A 175 -12.19 4.44 18.66
CA ASP A 175 -11.65 5.50 19.51
C ASP A 175 -12.04 5.26 20.99
N GLY A 176 -11.04 5.15 21.84
CA GLY A 176 -11.20 5.04 23.29
C GLY A 176 -11.24 6.40 24.02
N GLY A 177 -11.06 7.49 23.28
CA GLY A 177 -10.95 8.86 23.81
C GLY A 177 -9.53 9.23 24.22
N GLY A 178 -9.22 10.52 24.14
CA GLY A 178 -7.92 11.08 24.53
C GLY A 178 -6.71 10.51 23.79
N LEU A 179 -6.88 10.04 22.56
CA LEU A 179 -5.86 9.39 21.73
C LEU A 179 -5.26 8.09 22.34
N SER A 180 -5.92 7.49 23.32
CA SER A 180 -5.44 6.25 23.94
C SER A 180 -5.37 5.10 22.94
N THR A 181 -6.36 5.00 22.03
CA THR A 181 -6.37 3.99 20.96
C THR A 181 -5.22 4.20 19.97
N GLU A 182 -4.97 5.44 19.60
CA GLU A 182 -3.85 5.77 18.71
C GLU A 182 -2.51 5.37 19.37
N ALA A 183 -2.32 5.70 20.63
CA ALA A 183 -1.12 5.30 21.36
C ALA A 183 -0.98 3.77 21.45
N ASP A 184 -2.06 3.02 21.74
CA ASP A 184 -2.04 1.55 21.79
C ASP A 184 -1.68 0.93 20.43
N LEU A 185 -2.29 1.43 19.35
CA LEU A 185 -2.02 0.92 18.02
C LEU A 185 -0.60 1.23 17.56
N LEU A 186 -0.11 2.43 17.90
CA LEU A 186 1.26 2.83 17.57
C LEU A 186 2.27 1.97 18.30
N ASP A 187 2.07 1.74 19.61
CA ASP A 187 2.91 0.85 20.41
C ASP A 187 3.00 -0.55 19.80
N LEU A 188 1.86 -1.13 19.42
CA LEU A 188 1.80 -2.47 18.82
C LEU A 188 2.61 -2.57 17.52
N HIS A 189 2.51 -1.56 16.64
CA HIS A 189 3.27 -1.55 15.40
C HIS A 189 4.75 -1.23 15.63
N LEU A 190 5.07 -0.27 16.50
CA LEU A 190 6.45 0.11 16.81
C LEU A 190 7.22 -1.03 17.49
N ASP A 191 6.60 -1.77 18.39
CA ASP A 191 7.23 -2.92 19.05
C ASP A 191 7.56 -4.03 18.03
N TYR A 192 6.64 -4.33 17.11
CA TYR A 192 6.91 -5.25 16.00
C TYR A 192 8.08 -4.78 15.12
N TRP A 193 8.03 -3.53 14.66
CA TRP A 193 9.05 -3.03 13.75
C TRP A 193 10.41 -2.86 14.43
N ARG A 194 10.45 -2.52 15.71
CA ARG A 194 11.68 -2.51 16.49
C ARG A 194 12.34 -3.90 16.55
N GLU A 195 11.55 -4.95 16.78
CA GLU A 195 12.05 -6.33 16.76
C GLU A 195 12.58 -6.69 15.35
N VAL A 196 11.84 -6.36 14.31
CA VAL A 196 12.27 -6.59 12.91
C VAL A 196 13.57 -5.84 12.58
N MET A 197 13.68 -4.56 12.95
CA MET A 197 14.91 -3.78 12.73
C MET A 197 16.11 -4.36 13.49
N GLY A 198 15.89 -4.90 14.68
CA GLY A 198 16.97 -5.53 15.47
C GLY A 198 17.39 -6.92 14.97
N THR A 199 16.52 -7.66 14.27
CA THR A 199 16.74 -9.08 13.97
C THR A 199 16.76 -9.42 12.47
N VAL A 200 16.07 -8.66 11.64
CA VAL A 200 15.89 -8.94 10.22
C VAL A 200 16.61 -7.94 9.34
N ILE A 201 16.64 -6.68 9.75
CA ILE A 201 17.21 -5.57 8.98
C ILE A 201 18.36 -4.97 9.81
N PRO A 202 19.57 -5.53 9.74
CA PRO A 202 20.74 -4.96 10.42
C PRO A 202 20.94 -3.49 10.04
N ARG A 203 21.28 -2.63 11.00
CA ARG A 203 21.39 -1.18 10.82
C ARG A 203 20.06 -0.49 10.49
N GLY A 204 18.91 -1.18 10.60
CA GLY A 204 17.61 -0.59 10.45
C GLY A 204 17.22 0.24 11.68
N ARG A 205 16.55 1.36 11.44
CA ARG A 205 15.94 2.18 12.49
C ARG A 205 14.55 2.63 12.10
N VAL A 206 13.75 2.98 13.10
CA VAL A 206 12.44 3.59 12.92
C VAL A 206 12.54 5.08 13.20
N GLU A 207 12.19 5.91 12.24
CA GLU A 207 12.04 7.35 12.43
C GLU A 207 10.56 7.69 12.60
N LEU A 208 10.20 8.16 13.78
CA LEU A 208 8.82 8.49 14.17
C LEU A 208 8.59 9.99 14.13
N THR A 209 7.59 10.44 13.41
CA THR A 209 7.10 11.81 13.41
C THR A 209 5.71 11.85 14.06
N VAL A 210 5.53 12.67 15.10
CA VAL A 210 4.25 12.86 15.78
C VAL A 210 3.83 14.31 15.64
N TRP A 211 2.68 14.54 15.00
CA TRP A 211 2.16 15.89 14.79
C TRP A 211 1.14 16.33 15.85
N ASP A 212 0.60 15.41 16.62
CA ASP A 212 -0.35 15.71 17.69
C ASP A 212 0.36 15.76 19.04
N ALA A 213 0.32 16.93 19.69
CA ALA A 213 1.01 17.15 20.96
C ALA A 213 0.47 16.28 22.11
N THR A 214 -0.82 15.91 22.09
CA THR A 214 -1.42 15.03 23.10
C THR A 214 -0.88 13.61 22.93
N LEU A 215 -0.78 13.13 21.68
CA LEU A 215 -0.18 11.83 21.40
C LEU A 215 1.30 11.81 21.79
N ALA A 216 2.05 12.87 21.46
CA ALA A 216 3.46 12.98 21.86
C ALA A 216 3.63 12.85 23.37
N GLY A 217 2.84 13.58 24.16
CA GLY A 217 2.87 13.48 25.63
C GLY A 217 2.49 12.10 26.18
N LEU A 218 1.53 11.41 25.53
CA LEU A 218 1.20 10.02 25.91
C LEU A 218 2.35 9.05 25.64
N LEU A 219 3.04 9.21 24.52
CA LEU A 219 4.19 8.36 24.15
C LEU A 219 5.39 8.62 25.07
N GLU A 220 5.66 9.87 25.41
CA GLU A 220 6.69 10.24 26.40
C GLU A 220 6.40 9.61 27.77
N ALA A 221 5.15 9.66 28.22
CA ALA A 221 4.75 9.06 29.50
C ALA A 221 4.89 7.52 29.51
N ARG A 222 4.83 6.87 28.34
CA ARG A 222 5.05 5.41 28.18
C ARG A 222 6.55 5.03 28.12
N GLY A 223 7.43 6.02 27.98
CA GLY A 223 8.88 5.87 27.94
C GLY A 223 9.45 5.78 26.53
N THR A 224 10.76 6.04 26.44
CA THR A 224 11.52 5.92 25.19
C THR A 224 11.72 4.45 24.82
N ARG A 225 11.78 4.18 23.52
CA ARG A 225 12.08 2.86 22.98
C ARG A 225 13.39 2.91 22.23
N ASP A 226 14.31 2.01 22.56
CA ASP A 226 15.57 1.85 21.82
C ASP A 226 15.25 1.51 20.36
N GLY A 227 16.02 2.09 19.42
CA GLY A 227 15.85 1.89 17.98
C GLY A 227 14.75 2.72 17.33
N ILE A 228 14.06 3.60 18.11
CA ILE A 228 13.08 4.56 17.59
C ILE A 228 13.63 5.97 17.77
N ILE A 229 13.78 6.69 16.66
CA ILE A 229 14.23 8.08 16.64
C ILE A 229 13.03 8.97 16.39
N VAL A 230 12.71 9.85 17.33
CA VAL A 230 11.66 10.86 17.11
C VAL A 230 12.26 11.99 16.30
N VAL A 231 11.66 12.28 15.16
CA VAL A 231 12.07 13.36 14.26
C VAL A 231 11.00 14.45 14.21
N GLU A 232 11.43 15.70 14.11
CA GLU A 232 10.50 16.81 13.92
C GLU A 232 9.93 16.78 12.50
N GLY A 233 8.59 16.73 12.39
CA GLY A 233 7.91 16.81 11.13
C GLY A 233 7.76 18.23 10.63
N SER A 234 8.04 18.46 9.36
CA SER A 234 7.79 19.76 8.72
C SER A 234 6.29 19.95 8.40
N ASP A 235 5.83 21.20 8.37
CA ASP A 235 4.46 21.54 7.93
C ASP A 235 4.19 21.10 6.47
N ASP A 236 5.23 20.99 5.65
CA ASP A 236 5.13 20.55 4.26
C ASP A 236 4.86 19.02 4.17
N GLU A 237 5.33 18.24 5.13
CA GLU A 237 5.05 16.81 5.23
C GLU A 237 3.61 16.50 5.67
N ARG A 238 2.95 17.44 6.36
CA ARG A 238 1.53 17.32 6.76
C ARG A 238 0.54 17.50 5.60
N ARG A 239 1.00 17.87 4.41
CA ARG A 239 0.09 18.12 3.29
C ARG A 239 -0.46 16.81 2.72
N PRO A 240 -1.81 16.63 2.64
CA PRO A 240 -2.45 15.35 2.27
C PRO A 240 -2.03 14.79 0.91
N TRP A 241 -1.56 15.62 -0.02
CA TRP A 241 -1.10 15.17 -1.34
C TRP A 241 0.35 14.64 -1.37
N ARG A 242 1.12 14.89 -0.30
CA ARG A 242 2.47 14.35 -0.12
C ARG A 242 2.49 13.16 0.83
N ASN A 243 1.60 13.20 1.86
CA ASN A 243 1.57 12.21 2.91
C ASN A 243 0.11 11.89 3.28
N PRO A 244 -0.37 10.63 3.16
CA PRO A 244 -1.73 10.25 3.53
C PRO A 244 -1.94 10.19 5.05
N TYR A 245 -0.87 10.32 5.84
CA TYR A 245 -0.89 10.13 7.28
C TYR A 245 -1.39 11.36 8.03
N THR A 246 -2.05 11.14 9.17
CA THR A 246 -2.75 12.20 9.91
C THR A 246 -2.07 12.60 11.22
N THR A 247 -2.08 11.74 12.22
CA THR A 247 -1.71 12.07 13.61
C THR A 247 -0.23 11.80 13.89
N ALA A 248 0.28 10.70 13.34
CA ALA A 248 1.68 10.32 13.36
C ALA A 248 2.03 9.46 12.15
N ALA A 249 3.29 9.49 11.76
CA ALA A 249 3.87 8.62 10.75
C ALA A 249 5.25 8.14 11.17
N PHE A 250 5.72 7.06 10.56
CA PHE A 250 7.07 6.56 10.76
C PHE A 250 7.63 6.02 9.45
N ARG A 251 8.96 6.07 9.34
CA ARG A 251 9.71 5.53 8.21
C ARG A 251 10.67 4.47 8.71
N PHE A 252 10.95 3.51 7.86
CA PHE A 252 11.95 2.48 8.09
C PHE A 252 13.16 2.79 7.24
N VAL A 253 14.27 3.11 7.89
CA VAL A 253 15.48 3.56 7.24
C VAL A 253 16.61 2.60 7.58
N VAL A 254 17.37 2.20 6.58
CA VAL A 254 18.59 1.41 6.75
C VAL A 254 19.79 2.33 6.61
N ASP A 255 20.67 2.32 7.60
CA ASP A 255 21.89 3.12 7.60
C ASP A 255 22.93 2.55 6.64
N GLY A 256 23.54 3.44 5.84
CA GLY A 256 24.57 3.15 4.87
C GLY A 256 25.31 4.44 4.50
N GLU A 257 26.14 4.41 3.45
CA GLU A 257 26.75 5.64 2.91
C GLU A 257 25.67 6.65 2.50
N GLU A 258 24.59 6.15 1.88
CA GLU A 258 23.35 6.86 1.67
C GLU A 258 22.23 6.10 2.39
N PRO A 259 21.51 6.70 3.37
CA PRO A 259 20.40 6.05 4.05
C PRO A 259 19.28 5.69 3.08
N ALA A 260 18.80 4.44 3.13
CA ALA A 260 17.74 3.94 2.26
C ALA A 260 16.42 3.80 3.03
N GLU A 261 15.35 4.39 2.51
CA GLU A 261 14.00 4.15 3.01
C GLU A 261 13.47 2.84 2.42
N VAL A 262 13.15 1.88 3.28
CA VAL A 262 12.65 0.55 2.88
C VAL A 262 11.18 0.35 3.16
N GLY A 263 10.54 1.31 3.79
CA GLY A 263 9.11 1.28 4.09
C GLY A 263 8.66 2.40 4.99
N ASP A 264 7.35 2.42 5.23
CA ASP A 264 6.68 3.48 5.97
C ASP A 264 5.42 3.00 6.70
N GLY A 265 4.83 3.90 7.49
CA GLY A 265 3.57 3.66 8.15
C GLY A 265 3.00 4.92 8.80
N GLY A 266 1.75 4.84 9.27
CA GLY A 266 1.12 5.95 9.95
C GLY A 266 -0.40 5.82 10.05
N PHE A 267 -1.02 6.77 10.74
CA PHE A 267 -2.48 6.84 10.88
C PHE A 267 -3.13 7.35 9.60
N VAL A 268 -4.16 6.63 9.18
CA VAL A 268 -4.97 6.96 7.99
C VAL A 268 -6.46 6.96 8.34
N THR A 269 -7.26 7.65 7.52
CA THR A 269 -8.73 7.74 7.73
C THR A 269 -9.51 6.66 6.97
N TRP A 270 -8.84 5.63 6.47
CA TRP A 270 -9.42 4.66 5.54
C TRP A 270 -10.60 3.88 6.15
N THR A 271 -10.43 3.32 7.35
CA THR A 271 -11.53 2.57 7.98
C THR A 271 -12.69 3.48 8.39
N GLN A 272 -12.43 4.72 8.79
CA GLN A 272 -13.48 5.72 9.01
C GLN A 272 -14.35 5.92 7.76
N ALA A 273 -13.72 6.08 6.61
CA ALA A 273 -14.42 6.27 5.34
C ALA A 273 -15.19 5.00 4.92
N LEU A 274 -14.55 3.83 5.00
CA LEU A 274 -15.12 2.55 4.57
C LEU A 274 -16.26 2.06 5.47
N THR A 275 -16.16 2.25 6.79
CA THR A 275 -17.20 1.87 7.74
C THR A 275 -18.27 2.96 7.93
N ARG A 276 -17.99 4.20 7.47
CA ARG A 276 -18.77 5.41 7.77
C ARG A 276 -18.87 5.71 9.26
N ASN A 277 -17.83 5.34 10.02
CA ASN A 277 -17.76 5.57 11.45
C ASN A 277 -16.54 6.45 11.78
N ARG A 278 -16.78 7.70 12.14
CA ARG A 278 -15.73 8.67 12.50
C ARG A 278 -14.92 8.28 13.74
N LYS A 279 -15.40 7.32 14.52
CA LYS A 279 -14.70 6.79 15.69
C LYS A 279 -13.74 5.64 15.37
N ASP A 280 -13.71 5.15 14.15
CA ASP A 280 -12.72 4.12 13.79
C ASP A 280 -11.35 4.76 13.59
N ARG A 281 -10.33 4.12 14.18
CA ARG A 281 -8.91 4.45 14.00
C ARG A 281 -8.27 3.39 13.13
N CYS A 282 -7.33 3.82 12.31
CA CYS A 282 -6.60 2.93 11.42
C CYS A 282 -5.12 3.30 11.39
N LEU A 283 -4.27 2.35 11.73
CA LEU A 283 -2.83 2.43 11.58
C LEU A 283 -2.39 1.41 10.53
N VAL A 284 -1.55 1.84 9.61
CA VAL A 284 -0.98 1.00 8.56
C VAL A 284 0.53 1.07 8.61
N SER A 285 1.20 -0.01 8.22
CA SER A 285 2.66 -0.01 8.08
C SER A 285 3.13 -1.13 7.17
N GLY A 286 4.29 -0.98 6.56
CA GLY A 286 4.85 -2.02 5.71
C GLY A 286 6.22 -1.69 5.16
N VAL A 287 6.93 -2.73 4.73
CA VAL A 287 8.22 -2.64 4.06
C VAL A 287 8.17 -3.29 2.68
N SER A 288 9.00 -2.80 1.77
CA SER A 288 9.33 -3.51 0.53
C SER A 288 10.35 -4.61 0.85
N VAL A 289 9.97 -5.85 0.64
CA VAL A 289 10.90 -6.99 0.79
C VAL A 289 12.01 -6.89 -0.25
N ASP A 290 11.67 -6.42 -1.47
CA ASP A 290 12.65 -6.19 -2.54
C ASP A 290 13.71 -5.15 -2.12
N ALA A 291 13.32 -4.11 -1.36
CA ALA A 291 14.25 -3.11 -0.84
C ALA A 291 15.01 -3.58 0.41
N VAL A 292 14.43 -4.47 1.22
CA VAL A 292 15.05 -4.98 2.45
C VAL A 292 16.13 -6.02 2.17
N VAL A 293 15.89 -6.94 1.22
CA VAL A 293 16.80 -8.07 0.94
C VAL A 293 18.24 -7.66 0.72
N PRO A 294 18.58 -6.63 -0.06
CA PRO A 294 19.98 -6.21 -0.24
C PRO A 294 20.70 -5.85 1.05
N HIS A 295 19.96 -5.45 2.09
CA HIS A 295 20.51 -5.01 3.38
C HIS A 295 20.57 -6.12 4.44
N THR A 296 20.08 -7.33 4.12
CA THR A 296 20.08 -8.46 5.09
C THR A 296 21.33 -9.32 5.03
N TRP A 297 22.19 -9.15 4.02
CA TRP A 297 23.35 -9.99 3.76
C TRP A 297 24.71 -9.37 4.11
N GLU A 298 24.76 -8.13 4.59
CA GLU A 298 26.00 -7.51 5.03
C GLU A 298 26.48 -8.11 6.38
N GLY A 299 27.21 -9.21 6.31
CA GLY A 299 27.80 -9.85 7.50
C GLY A 299 28.34 -11.26 7.31
N ALA A 300 28.35 -11.78 6.09
CA ALA A 300 28.97 -13.06 5.76
C ALA A 300 30.18 -12.82 4.84
N GLU A 301 31.23 -12.19 5.36
CA GLU A 301 32.63 -12.36 4.88
C GLU A 301 33.37 -13.24 5.87
#